data_ba40fa4374ae359c8e0c013e28a625bb
#
_entry.id   ba40fa4374ae359c8e0c013e28a625bb
#
_cell.length_a   1.000
_cell.length_b   1.000
_cell.length_c   1.000
_cell.angle_alpha   90.00
_cell.angle_beta   90.00
_cell.angle_gamma   90.00
#
_symmetry.space_group_name_H-M   'P 1'
#
loop_
_entity.id
_entity.type
_entity.pdbx_description
1 polymer ?
#
loop_
_entity_poly.entity_id
_entity_poly.type
_entity_poly.pdbx_seq_one_letter_code
_entity_poly.pdbx_strand_id
1 'polypeptide(L)'
;MKKGEIYTGIVEKVDFPNKGILHIEDEKVVVKNVLPGQTVEVVVTKQKTGKCEARLLNVVSRAACETPERACVHAADCGGCSYQTLPYEEQLKLKEEQVKGLLDEVIRGEYQYDGIKASPLTSGYRNKMEFSFGDEVKDGPLALGMHKRGSFYDIVTVDQCQIVEEDFRKILSAVLDFAAETGFPY
;
A
#
# COMPACT_ATOMS: atom_id res chain seq x y z
N MET A 1 2.00 -25.84 -5.39
CA MET A 1 0.83 -24.98 -5.04
C MET A 1 -0.15 -24.90 -6.20
N LYS A 2 -1.46 -24.77 -5.98
CA LYS A 2 -2.47 -24.68 -7.05
C LYS A 2 -3.23 -23.34 -6.99
N LYS A 3 -3.65 -22.85 -8.16
CA LYS A 3 -4.47 -21.64 -8.24
C LYS A 3 -5.77 -21.82 -7.47
N GLY A 4 -6.12 -20.82 -6.63
CA GLY A 4 -7.30 -20.81 -5.78
C GLY A 4 -7.09 -21.41 -4.38
N GLU A 5 -5.98 -22.08 -4.12
CA GLU A 5 -5.66 -22.59 -2.79
C GLU A 5 -5.15 -21.46 -1.88
N ILE A 6 -5.41 -21.61 -0.59
CA ILE A 6 -5.04 -20.65 0.45
C ILE A 6 -3.88 -21.22 1.25
N TYR A 7 -2.90 -20.36 1.52
CA TYR A 7 -1.71 -20.69 2.28
C TYR A 7 -1.39 -19.60 3.29
N THR A 8 -0.69 -20.00 4.33
CA THR A 8 -0.15 -19.06 5.34
C THR A 8 1.37 -19.11 5.30
N GLY A 9 2.00 -17.94 5.36
CA GLY A 9 3.46 -17.82 5.36
C GLY A 9 3.95 -16.51 5.95
N ILE A 10 5.25 -16.45 6.23
CA ILE A 10 5.91 -15.24 6.74
C ILE A 10 6.52 -14.48 5.58
N VAL A 11 6.29 -13.16 5.54
CA VAL A 11 6.92 -12.28 4.57
C VAL A 11 8.37 -12.06 4.96
N GLU A 12 9.30 -12.56 4.16
CA GLU A 12 10.73 -12.48 4.43
C GLU A 12 11.30 -11.11 4.09
N LYS A 13 10.90 -10.56 2.94
CA LYS A 13 11.31 -9.24 2.46
C LYS A 13 10.28 -8.65 1.51
N VAL A 14 10.43 -7.37 1.21
CA VAL A 14 9.63 -6.67 0.20
C VAL A 14 10.55 -6.06 -0.85
N ASP A 15 10.56 -6.65 -2.04
CA ASP A 15 11.30 -6.14 -3.19
C ASP A 15 10.58 -4.93 -3.82
N PHE A 16 11.32 -4.05 -4.49
CA PHE A 16 10.77 -2.91 -5.20
C PHE A 16 9.81 -3.34 -6.34
N PRO A 17 8.72 -2.63 -6.56
CA PRO A 17 8.21 -1.45 -5.84
C PRO A 17 7.29 -1.78 -4.66
N ASN A 18 6.86 -2.97 -4.43
CA ASN A 18 6.01 -3.44 -3.32
C ASN A 18 5.65 -4.92 -3.52
N LYS A 19 6.67 -5.75 -3.69
CA LYS A 19 6.53 -7.19 -3.91
C LYS A 19 7.02 -7.93 -2.67
N GLY A 20 6.11 -8.32 -1.79
CA GLY A 20 6.44 -9.20 -0.68
C GLY A 20 6.82 -10.59 -1.18
N ILE A 21 7.88 -11.13 -0.62
CA ILE A 21 8.44 -12.43 -0.93
C ILE A 21 8.24 -13.33 0.29
N LEU A 22 7.64 -14.49 0.06
CA LEU A 22 7.57 -15.58 1.02
C LEU A 22 7.99 -16.88 0.33
N HIS A 23 8.42 -17.85 1.12
CA HIS A 23 8.61 -19.22 0.66
C HIS A 23 7.58 -20.12 1.36
N ILE A 24 6.84 -20.86 0.58
CA ILE A 24 5.82 -21.81 1.04
C ILE A 24 6.08 -23.12 0.31
N GLU A 25 6.30 -24.21 1.04
CA GLU A 25 6.63 -25.53 0.44
C GLU A 25 7.80 -25.43 -0.57
N ASP A 26 8.86 -24.68 -0.23
CA ASP A 26 10.04 -24.41 -1.07
C ASP A 26 9.75 -23.61 -2.37
N GLU A 27 8.52 -23.17 -2.61
CA GLU A 27 8.18 -22.30 -3.72
C GLU A 27 8.21 -20.81 -3.33
N LYS A 28 8.84 -19.97 -4.16
CA LYS A 28 8.82 -18.51 -4.01
C LYS A 28 7.46 -17.96 -4.42
N VAL A 29 6.79 -17.32 -3.48
CA VAL A 29 5.48 -16.67 -3.68
C VAL A 29 5.63 -15.16 -3.62
N VAL A 30 5.02 -14.46 -4.58
CA VAL A 30 5.00 -13.00 -4.62
C VAL A 30 3.61 -12.49 -4.26
N VAL A 31 3.53 -11.61 -3.27
CA VAL A 31 2.29 -10.98 -2.82
C VAL A 31 2.48 -9.47 -2.67
N LYS A 32 1.45 -8.68 -2.94
CA LYS A 32 1.48 -7.21 -2.77
C LYS A 32 0.82 -6.80 -1.46
N ASN A 33 1.11 -5.57 -1.02
CA ASN A 33 0.48 -4.92 0.16
C ASN A 33 0.76 -5.63 1.48
N VAL A 34 1.98 -6.08 1.66
CA VAL A 34 2.48 -6.74 2.87
C VAL A 34 3.77 -6.08 3.34
N LEU A 35 4.17 -6.34 4.59
CA LEU A 35 5.39 -5.84 5.19
C LEU A 35 6.30 -7.00 5.63
N PRO A 36 7.63 -6.81 5.65
CA PRO A 36 8.56 -7.83 6.15
C PRO A 36 8.22 -8.21 7.59
N GLY A 37 8.28 -9.49 7.91
CA GLY A 37 7.99 -10.03 9.24
C GLY A 37 6.50 -10.27 9.53
N GLN A 38 5.58 -9.88 8.64
CA GLN A 38 4.17 -10.23 8.79
C GLN A 38 3.95 -11.72 8.51
N THR A 39 3.09 -12.36 9.29
CA THR A 39 2.47 -13.64 8.92
C THR A 39 1.17 -13.34 8.19
N VAL A 40 1.05 -13.85 6.97
CA VAL A 40 -0.07 -13.52 6.08
C VAL A 40 -0.76 -14.76 5.54
N GLU A 41 -2.05 -14.66 5.37
CA GLU A 41 -2.85 -15.62 4.62
C GLU A 41 -3.06 -15.09 3.20
N VAL A 42 -2.76 -15.92 2.21
CA VAL A 42 -2.75 -15.54 0.81
C VAL A 42 -3.47 -16.59 -0.05
N VAL A 43 -4.14 -16.15 -1.12
CA VAL A 43 -4.71 -17.04 -2.12
C VAL A 43 -3.89 -17.00 -3.41
N VAL A 44 -3.51 -18.14 -3.93
CA VAL A 44 -2.76 -18.26 -5.18
C VAL A 44 -3.63 -17.81 -6.35
N THR A 45 -3.17 -16.77 -7.06
CA THR A 45 -3.87 -16.21 -8.23
C THR A 45 -3.28 -16.72 -9.54
N LYS A 46 -1.97 -16.99 -9.56
CA LYS A 46 -1.27 -17.44 -10.75
C LYS A 46 -0.11 -18.36 -10.38
N GLN A 47 -0.08 -19.51 -11.04
CA GLN A 47 1.02 -20.46 -10.92
C GLN A 47 1.60 -20.74 -12.29
N LYS A 48 2.90 -20.52 -12.44
CA LYS A 48 3.72 -20.87 -13.60
C LYS A 48 5.04 -21.43 -13.10
N THR A 49 5.72 -22.22 -13.93
CA THR A 49 7.05 -22.76 -13.58
C THR A 49 7.99 -21.64 -13.09
N GLY A 50 8.44 -21.73 -11.86
CA GLY A 50 9.33 -20.76 -11.20
C GLY A 50 8.69 -19.44 -10.80
N LYS A 51 7.36 -19.26 -10.92
CA LYS A 51 6.67 -18.02 -10.51
C LYS A 51 5.29 -18.30 -9.96
N CYS A 52 5.12 -18.06 -8.65
CA CYS A 52 3.84 -18.09 -7.97
C CYS A 52 3.45 -16.65 -7.55
N GLU A 53 2.27 -16.19 -7.96
CA GLU A 53 1.70 -14.92 -7.54
C GLU A 53 0.46 -15.18 -6.69
N ALA A 54 0.35 -14.48 -5.58
CA ALA A 54 -0.78 -14.59 -4.67
C ALA A 54 -1.36 -13.23 -4.31
N ARG A 55 -2.60 -13.22 -3.87
CA ARG A 55 -3.29 -12.05 -3.33
C ARG A 55 -3.43 -12.20 -1.83
N LEU A 56 -3.13 -11.14 -1.10
CA LEU A 56 -3.33 -11.06 0.35
C LEU A 56 -4.83 -11.23 0.67
N LEU A 57 -5.14 -12.13 1.59
CA LEU A 57 -6.47 -12.28 2.18
C LEU A 57 -6.51 -11.60 3.55
N ASN A 58 -5.53 -11.92 4.41
CA ASN A 58 -5.49 -11.44 5.78
C ASN A 58 -4.05 -11.33 6.29
N VAL A 59 -3.82 -10.38 7.21
CA VAL A 59 -2.61 -10.33 8.05
C VAL A 59 -2.93 -11.05 9.34
N VAL A 60 -2.41 -12.27 9.49
CA VAL A 60 -2.63 -13.14 10.67
C VAL A 60 -1.92 -12.59 11.89
N SER A 61 -0.64 -12.18 11.71
CA SER A 61 0.10 -11.44 12.72
C SER A 61 0.93 -10.33 12.08
N ARG A 62 1.00 -9.20 12.79
CA ARG A 62 1.77 -8.03 12.36
C ARG A 62 3.27 -8.24 12.62
N ALA A 63 4.09 -7.52 11.89
CA ALA A 63 5.51 -7.43 12.18
C ALA A 63 5.75 -6.68 13.50
N ALA A 64 6.80 -7.07 14.23
CA ALA A 64 7.10 -6.49 15.54
C ALA A 64 7.36 -4.97 15.52
N CYS A 65 7.77 -4.42 14.37
CA CYS A 65 8.03 -3.00 14.18
C CYS A 65 6.78 -2.18 13.79
N GLU A 66 5.63 -2.81 13.55
CA GLU A 66 4.43 -2.08 13.17
C GLU A 66 3.79 -1.32 14.33
N THR A 67 3.24 -0.14 14.04
CA THR A 67 2.49 0.72 14.97
C THR A 67 1.12 1.07 14.35
N PRO A 68 0.20 0.10 14.31
CA PRO A 68 -1.09 0.23 13.60
C PRO A 68 -1.97 1.36 14.14
N GLU A 69 -1.86 1.70 15.42
CA GLU A 69 -2.59 2.79 16.08
C GLU A 69 -2.20 4.18 15.56
N ARG A 70 -1.08 4.30 14.87
CA ARG A 70 -0.62 5.54 14.23
C ARG A 70 -1.01 5.65 12.75
N ALA A 71 -1.64 4.63 12.23
CA ALA A 71 -2.07 4.63 10.84
C ALA A 71 -3.16 5.68 10.59
N CYS A 72 -3.23 6.16 9.34
CA CYS A 72 -4.31 7.00 8.87
C CYS A 72 -5.67 6.30 9.07
N VAL A 73 -6.70 7.03 9.45
CA VAL A 73 -8.07 6.49 9.67
C VAL A 73 -8.63 5.77 8.44
N HIS A 74 -8.18 6.16 7.24
CA HIS A 74 -8.58 5.51 5.99
C HIS A 74 -7.67 4.34 5.58
N ALA A 75 -6.67 3.97 6.38
CA ALA A 75 -5.62 3.00 5.98
C ALA A 75 -6.15 1.60 5.67
N ALA A 76 -7.27 1.20 6.26
CA ALA A 76 -7.89 -0.09 6.02
C ALA A 76 -8.45 -0.21 4.58
N ASP A 77 -9.08 0.85 4.10
CA ASP A 77 -9.83 0.86 2.85
C ASP A 77 -9.11 1.58 1.71
N CYS A 78 -8.45 2.71 1.99
CA CYS A 78 -7.78 3.53 0.97
C CYS A 78 -6.57 2.83 0.35
N GLY A 79 -6.52 2.80 -0.98
CA GLY A 79 -5.38 2.25 -1.76
C GLY A 79 -4.18 3.18 -1.90
N GLY A 80 -4.24 4.43 -1.42
CA GLY A 80 -3.24 5.47 -1.69
C GLY A 80 -1.89 5.29 -1.00
N CYS A 81 -1.83 4.56 0.13
CA CYS A 81 -0.60 4.35 0.91
C CYS A 81 -0.33 2.88 1.20
N SER A 82 0.95 2.47 1.12
CA SER A 82 1.35 1.07 1.31
C SER A 82 1.88 0.75 2.70
N TYR A 83 2.47 1.73 3.41
CA TYR A 83 3.27 1.50 4.63
C TYR A 83 2.74 2.24 5.85
N GLN A 84 1.42 2.42 5.96
CA GLN A 84 0.79 3.24 6.99
C GLN A 84 1.04 2.75 8.43
N THR A 85 1.19 1.45 8.63
CA THR A 85 1.47 0.85 9.94
C THR A 85 2.96 0.79 10.27
N LEU A 86 3.84 1.15 9.32
CA LEU A 86 5.27 1.11 9.52
C LEU A 86 5.80 2.47 9.98
N PRO A 87 6.55 2.58 11.10
CA PRO A 87 7.21 3.81 11.52
C PRO A 87 8.10 4.36 10.41
N TYR A 88 8.27 5.68 10.36
CA TYR A 88 8.98 6.32 9.26
C TYR A 88 10.44 5.86 9.13
N GLU A 89 11.12 5.64 10.25
CA GLU A 89 12.48 5.11 10.30
C GLU A 89 12.57 3.71 9.67
N GLU A 90 11.56 2.87 9.90
CA GLU A 90 11.49 1.55 9.30
C GLU A 90 11.14 1.62 7.80
N GLN A 91 10.33 2.62 7.39
CA GLN A 91 10.11 2.88 5.97
C GLN A 91 11.40 3.29 5.24
N LEU A 92 12.25 4.09 5.88
CA LEU A 92 13.56 4.48 5.34
C LEU A 92 14.48 3.26 5.18
N LYS A 93 14.59 2.41 6.21
CA LYS A 93 15.37 1.17 6.15
C LYS A 93 14.90 0.26 5.00
N LEU A 94 13.59 0.03 4.92
CA LEU A 94 13.02 -0.79 3.85
C LEU A 94 13.34 -0.24 2.46
N LYS A 95 13.22 1.07 2.27
CA LYS A 95 13.55 1.72 0.98
C LYS A 95 15.04 1.67 0.67
N GLU A 96 15.88 1.84 1.68
CA GLU A 96 17.33 1.72 1.54
C GLU A 96 17.72 0.30 1.10
N GLU A 97 17.19 -0.72 1.73
CA GLU A 97 17.41 -2.12 1.37
C GLU A 97 16.94 -2.42 -0.05
N GLN A 98 15.78 -1.90 -0.45
CA GLN A 98 15.28 -2.05 -1.82
C GLN A 98 16.20 -1.41 -2.85
N VAL A 99 16.70 -0.20 -2.59
CA VAL A 99 17.63 0.51 -3.50
C VAL A 99 18.97 -0.22 -3.58
N LYS A 100 19.54 -0.62 -2.45
CA LYS A 100 20.77 -1.40 -2.42
C LYS A 100 20.62 -2.71 -3.18
N GLY A 101 19.53 -3.44 -2.98
CA GLY A 101 19.26 -4.67 -3.72
C GLY A 101 19.24 -4.48 -5.24
N LEU A 102 18.63 -3.37 -5.73
CA LEU A 102 18.64 -3.04 -7.16
C LEU A 102 20.03 -2.67 -7.68
N LEU A 103 20.84 -1.96 -6.87
CA LEU A 103 22.21 -1.60 -7.25
C LEU A 103 23.10 -2.84 -7.29
N ASP A 104 23.01 -3.72 -6.30
CA ASP A 104 23.79 -4.96 -6.20
C ASP A 104 23.51 -5.92 -7.37
N GLU A 105 22.31 -5.89 -7.95
CA GLU A 105 21.97 -6.69 -9.13
C GLU A 105 22.74 -6.25 -10.40
N VAL A 106 23.09 -4.95 -10.51
CA VAL A 106 23.64 -4.38 -11.74
C VAL A 106 25.09 -3.94 -11.62
N ILE A 107 25.54 -3.52 -10.44
CA ILE A 107 26.90 -3.06 -10.22
C ILE A 107 27.83 -4.25 -9.96
N ARG A 108 28.90 -4.37 -10.75
CA ARG A 108 29.87 -5.47 -10.68
C ARG A 108 31.16 -5.04 -10.00
N GLY A 109 31.10 -4.53 -8.80
CA GLY A 109 32.28 -4.07 -8.08
C GLY A 109 31.90 -3.37 -6.80
N GLU A 110 32.90 -2.86 -6.09
CA GLU A 110 32.65 -2.05 -4.90
C GLU A 110 32.05 -0.70 -5.30
N TYR A 111 31.07 -0.22 -4.52
CA TYR A 111 30.53 1.12 -4.64
C TYR A 111 30.31 1.71 -3.27
N GLN A 112 30.41 3.02 -3.16
CA GLN A 112 30.06 3.75 -1.96
C GLN A 112 28.56 4.05 -1.97
N TYR A 113 27.89 3.72 -0.86
CA TYR A 113 26.49 4.07 -0.65
C TYR A 113 26.40 5.09 0.48
N ASP A 114 26.01 6.31 0.16
CA ASP A 114 26.00 7.44 1.11
C ASP A 114 24.75 7.48 2.02
N GLY A 115 23.88 6.47 1.92
CA GLY A 115 22.68 6.35 2.74
C GLY A 115 21.44 6.98 2.09
N ILE A 116 20.37 7.09 2.89
CA ILE A 116 19.09 7.67 2.48
C ILE A 116 18.84 8.98 3.24
N LYS A 117 18.48 10.04 2.52
CA LYS A 117 18.11 11.31 3.12
C LYS A 117 16.62 11.28 3.51
N ALA A 118 16.35 11.42 4.81
CA ALA A 118 15.00 11.52 5.34
C ALA A 118 14.29 12.80 4.90
N SER A 119 12.96 12.72 4.73
CA SER A 119 12.12 13.90 4.56
C SER A 119 11.98 14.64 5.90
N PRO A 120 12.02 15.96 5.93
CA PRO A 120 11.76 16.75 7.14
C PRO A 120 10.29 16.68 7.58
N LEU A 121 9.38 16.31 6.67
CA LEU A 121 7.95 16.18 6.93
C LEU A 121 7.50 14.76 6.58
N THR A 122 6.76 14.12 7.49
CA THR A 122 6.17 12.79 7.32
C THR A 122 4.65 12.84 7.06
N SER A 123 4.05 14.03 7.24
CA SER A 123 2.64 14.32 6.94
C SER A 123 2.52 15.68 6.27
N GLY A 124 1.41 15.97 5.59
CA GLY A 124 1.16 17.25 4.93
C GLY A 124 2.16 17.64 3.83
N TYR A 125 2.90 16.67 3.28
CA TYR A 125 3.98 16.95 2.33
C TYR A 125 3.55 16.90 0.86
N ARG A 126 2.37 16.34 0.59
CA ARG A 126 1.93 16.08 -0.79
C ARG A 126 1.17 17.27 -1.34
N ASN A 127 1.72 17.90 -2.37
CA ASN A 127 1.19 19.12 -2.99
C ASN A 127 0.42 18.87 -4.30
N LYS A 128 0.27 17.62 -4.73
CA LYS A 128 -0.58 17.20 -5.87
C LYS A 128 -1.32 15.93 -5.51
N MET A 129 -2.64 15.96 -5.58
CA MET A 129 -3.52 14.79 -5.48
C MET A 129 -4.52 14.80 -6.64
N GLU A 130 -4.86 13.60 -7.09
CA GLU A 130 -5.94 13.36 -8.03
C GLU A 130 -7.01 12.56 -7.29
N PHE A 131 -8.14 13.19 -7.03
CA PHE A 131 -9.30 12.56 -6.41
C PHE A 131 -10.29 12.18 -7.50
N SER A 132 -10.95 11.04 -7.33
CA SER A 132 -11.97 10.53 -8.26
C SER A 132 -13.33 10.63 -7.62
N PHE A 133 -14.33 10.98 -8.41
CA PHE A 133 -15.74 10.78 -8.06
C PHE A 133 -16.11 9.30 -8.27
N GLY A 134 -17.04 8.82 -7.49
CA GLY A 134 -17.56 7.46 -7.59
C GLY A 134 -18.46 7.12 -6.41
N ASP A 135 -18.56 5.85 -6.11
CA ASP A 135 -19.23 5.33 -4.91
C ASP A 135 -18.33 4.34 -4.16
N GLU A 136 -18.55 4.16 -2.86
CA GLU A 136 -17.79 3.18 -2.08
C GLU A 136 -18.31 1.77 -2.28
N VAL A 137 -19.58 1.65 -2.58
CA VAL A 137 -20.29 0.43 -2.95
C VAL A 137 -21.22 0.77 -4.10
N LYS A 138 -21.39 -0.14 -5.03
CA LYS A 138 -22.20 0.06 -6.23
C LYS A 138 -23.59 0.64 -5.89
N ASP A 139 -23.95 1.72 -6.58
CA ASP A 139 -25.19 2.48 -6.39
C ASP A 139 -25.32 3.11 -4.98
N GLY A 140 -24.19 3.32 -4.29
CA GLY A 140 -24.10 3.96 -2.98
C GLY A 140 -24.10 5.49 -3.06
N PRO A 141 -23.89 6.17 -1.92
CA PRO A 141 -23.75 7.63 -1.89
C PRO A 141 -22.53 8.08 -2.69
N LEU A 142 -22.64 9.30 -3.27
CA LEU A 142 -21.52 9.94 -3.95
C LEU A 142 -20.31 10.05 -3.02
N ALA A 143 -19.17 9.61 -3.49
CA ALA A 143 -17.88 9.71 -2.83
C ALA A 143 -16.89 10.52 -3.69
N LEU A 144 -15.97 11.23 -3.04
CA LEU A 144 -14.86 11.90 -3.69
C LEU A 144 -13.58 11.54 -2.94
N GLY A 145 -12.64 10.88 -3.59
CA GLY A 145 -11.44 10.43 -2.88
C GLY A 145 -10.54 9.53 -3.68
N MET A 146 -10.09 8.46 -3.05
CA MET A 146 -9.13 7.52 -3.61
C MET A 146 -9.76 6.16 -3.87
N HIS A 147 -9.23 5.43 -4.86
CA HIS A 147 -9.66 4.05 -5.09
C HIS A 147 -9.46 3.19 -3.86
N LYS A 148 -10.47 2.38 -3.56
CA LYS A 148 -10.44 1.40 -2.48
C LYS A 148 -9.36 0.36 -2.73
N ARG A 149 -8.69 -0.08 -1.68
CA ARG A 149 -7.64 -1.08 -1.77
C ARG A 149 -8.17 -2.38 -2.39
N GLY A 150 -7.56 -2.78 -3.50
CA GLY A 150 -7.95 -4.00 -4.22
C GLY A 150 -9.17 -3.86 -5.14
N SER A 151 -9.79 -2.69 -5.20
CA SER A 151 -10.85 -2.36 -6.17
C SER A 151 -10.37 -1.32 -7.18
N PHE A 152 -10.91 -1.42 -8.39
CA PHE A 152 -10.67 -0.45 -9.46
C PHE A 152 -11.79 0.61 -9.55
N TYR A 153 -12.98 0.27 -9.10
CA TYR A 153 -14.17 1.11 -9.25
C TYR A 153 -14.55 1.85 -7.97
N ASP A 154 -14.42 1.18 -6.82
CA ASP A 154 -14.90 1.72 -5.55
C ASP A 154 -14.01 2.88 -5.08
N ILE A 155 -14.64 3.98 -4.67
CA ILE A 155 -13.99 5.21 -4.20
C ILE A 155 -14.25 5.41 -2.71
N VAL A 156 -13.19 5.60 -1.94
CA VAL A 156 -13.27 5.94 -0.51
C VAL A 156 -13.06 7.44 -0.35
N THR A 157 -14.00 8.12 0.29
CA THR A 157 -13.83 9.53 0.66
C THR A 157 -12.70 9.66 1.69
N VAL A 158 -11.73 10.55 1.42
CA VAL A 158 -10.49 10.68 2.20
C VAL A 158 -10.31 12.08 2.79
N ASP A 159 -11.35 12.58 3.40
CA ASP A 159 -11.45 13.90 4.05
C ASP A 159 -10.44 14.14 5.19
N GLN A 160 -9.88 13.07 5.78
CA GLN A 160 -8.87 13.13 6.82
C GLN A 160 -7.51 12.60 6.36
N CYS A 161 -7.22 12.68 5.05
CA CYS A 161 -5.96 12.24 4.49
C CYS A 161 -4.77 12.95 5.13
N GLN A 162 -3.85 12.21 5.72
CA GLN A 162 -2.72 12.78 6.50
C GLN A 162 -1.53 13.21 5.63
N ILE A 163 -1.42 12.73 4.39
CA ILE A 163 -0.29 13.05 3.53
C ILE A 163 -0.44 14.37 2.78
N VAL A 164 -1.66 14.91 2.69
CA VAL A 164 -1.96 16.23 2.09
C VAL A 164 -2.15 17.28 3.19
N GLU A 165 -1.95 18.54 2.82
CA GLU A 165 -2.24 19.67 3.68
C GLU A 165 -3.75 19.81 3.96
N GLU A 166 -4.08 20.54 5.02
CA GLU A 166 -5.45 20.72 5.46
C GLU A 166 -6.34 21.36 4.40
N ASP A 167 -5.81 22.29 3.60
CA ASP A 167 -6.57 22.98 2.56
C ASP A 167 -7.07 22.01 1.47
N PHE A 168 -6.28 20.99 1.10
CA PHE A 168 -6.74 19.95 0.18
C PHE A 168 -7.93 19.18 0.74
N ARG A 169 -7.94 18.91 2.04
CA ARG A 169 -9.05 18.21 2.71
C ARG A 169 -10.30 19.07 2.73
N LYS A 170 -10.17 20.38 3.03
CA LYS A 170 -11.28 21.34 3.00
C LYS A 170 -11.86 21.48 1.59
N ILE A 171 -10.98 21.59 0.58
CA ILE A 171 -11.41 21.66 -0.82
C ILE A 171 -12.13 20.37 -1.23
N LEU A 172 -11.61 19.19 -0.86
CA LEU A 172 -12.27 17.93 -1.15
C LEU A 172 -13.69 17.90 -0.58
N SER A 173 -13.85 18.23 0.70
CA SER A 173 -15.16 18.25 1.36
C SER A 173 -16.13 19.24 0.70
N ALA A 174 -15.68 20.47 0.45
CA ALA A 174 -16.51 21.47 -0.19
C ALA A 174 -16.95 21.09 -1.62
N VAL A 175 -16.06 20.46 -2.39
CA VAL A 175 -16.36 19.96 -3.74
C VAL A 175 -17.34 18.79 -3.69
N LEU A 176 -17.19 17.88 -2.74
CA LEU A 176 -18.10 16.76 -2.55
C LEU A 176 -19.51 17.25 -2.19
N ASP A 177 -19.62 18.16 -1.22
CA ASP A 177 -20.89 18.74 -0.79
C ASP A 177 -21.61 19.45 -1.96
N PHE A 178 -20.88 20.29 -2.71
CA PHE A 178 -21.42 20.96 -3.90
C PHE A 178 -21.90 19.97 -4.96
N ALA A 179 -21.11 18.92 -5.25
CA ALA A 179 -21.49 17.92 -6.23
C ALA A 179 -22.73 17.10 -5.80
N ALA A 180 -22.83 16.79 -4.52
CA ALA A 180 -23.98 16.09 -3.95
C ALA A 180 -25.27 16.94 -4.03
N GLU A 181 -25.18 18.26 -3.75
CA GLU A 181 -26.31 19.18 -3.84
C GLU A 181 -26.78 19.40 -5.29
N THR A 182 -25.87 19.48 -6.24
CA THR A 182 -26.22 19.74 -7.65
C THR A 182 -26.68 18.47 -8.37
N GLY A 183 -26.39 17.28 -7.86
CA GLY A 183 -26.81 16.02 -8.47
C GLY A 183 -26.22 15.75 -9.86
N PHE A 184 -25.03 16.30 -10.15
CA PHE A 184 -24.35 15.99 -11.41
C PHE A 184 -24.01 14.50 -11.49
N PRO A 185 -24.24 13.85 -12.65
CA PRO A 185 -23.81 12.47 -12.85
C PRO A 185 -22.28 12.39 -12.88
N TYR A 186 -21.73 11.32 -12.37
CA TYR A 186 -20.29 11.00 -12.29
C TYR A 186 -19.97 9.67 -12.97
#